data_1318d389d2520d18cf4d4058c2fa2a30
#
_entry.id   1318d389d2520d18cf4d4058c2fa2a30
#
_cell.length_a   1.000
_cell.length_b   1.000
_cell.length_c   1.000
_cell.angle_alpha   90.00
_cell.angle_beta   90.00
_cell.angle_gamma   90.00
#
_symmetry.space_group_name_H-M   'P 1'
#
loop_
_entity.id
_entity.type
_entity.pdbx_description
1 polymer ?
#
loop_
_entity_poly.entity_id
_entity_poly.type
_entity_poly.pdbx_seq_one_letter_code
_entity_poly.pdbx_strand_id
1 'polypeptide(L)'
;IESLISKINLADEILIKEIQGSKNRISFSGKFSSNISNTNTISKLLKILNDQNYIKNKKFNIKVKKNIPQFSGMGGGSMNAASILSYLFKKRIIKTTKINLIKIANKVGSDVILGLYESPMILQGQNISKINKKLNFHLLIIKPNFGCSTKMIYAKHRGFSKSLFNKSNKINRQDLLKVSNNDLERAAFN
;
A
#
# COMPACT_ATOMS: atom_id res chain seq x y z
N ILE A 1 5.40 9.59 -13.52
CA ILE A 1 4.88 8.20 -13.41
C ILE A 1 3.37 8.27 -13.48
N GLU A 2 2.80 7.42 -14.31
CA GLU A 2 1.36 7.20 -14.39
C GLU A 2 1.09 5.72 -14.12
N SER A 3 0.10 5.42 -13.27
CA SER A 3 -0.23 4.03 -12.91
C SER A 3 -1.72 3.87 -12.69
N LEU A 4 -2.28 2.79 -13.23
CA LEU A 4 -3.60 2.30 -12.86
C LEU A 4 -3.46 1.37 -11.65
N ILE A 5 -4.18 1.67 -10.59
CA ILE A 5 -4.09 0.94 -9.32
C ILE A 5 -5.47 0.40 -8.96
N SER A 6 -5.53 -0.87 -8.64
CA SER A 6 -6.73 -1.55 -8.15
C SER A 6 -6.38 -2.49 -7.00
N LYS A 7 -7.28 -2.61 -6.04
CA LYS A 7 -7.19 -3.63 -5.00
C LYS A 7 -7.61 -4.98 -5.55
N ILE A 8 -7.03 -6.03 -4.99
CA ILE A 8 -7.35 -7.43 -5.27
C ILE A 8 -7.76 -8.15 -3.99
N ASN A 9 -8.33 -9.34 -4.11
CA ASN A 9 -8.79 -10.13 -2.97
C ASN A 9 -7.67 -10.80 -2.17
N LEU A 10 -6.44 -10.86 -2.70
CA LEU A 10 -5.29 -11.36 -1.96
C LEU A 10 -4.88 -10.31 -0.93
N ALA A 11 -4.97 -10.64 0.36
CA ALA A 11 -4.71 -9.73 1.46
C ALA A 11 -4.00 -10.42 2.62
N ASP A 12 -3.21 -9.65 3.36
CA ASP A 12 -2.75 -10.05 4.70
C ASP A 12 -3.90 -9.91 5.70
N GLU A 13 -3.89 -10.74 6.74
CA GLU A 13 -4.88 -10.66 7.84
C GLU A 13 -4.25 -9.90 9.02
N ILE A 14 -4.98 -8.93 9.57
CA ILE A 14 -4.46 -8.09 10.66
C ILE A 14 -5.41 -8.14 11.86
N LEU A 15 -4.88 -8.54 13.01
CA LEU A 15 -5.55 -8.46 14.30
C LEU A 15 -4.92 -7.34 15.13
N ILE A 16 -5.77 -6.40 15.61
CA ILE A 16 -5.35 -5.27 16.43
C ILE A 16 -6.09 -5.33 17.77
N LYS A 17 -5.32 -5.29 18.86
CA LYS A 17 -5.84 -5.19 20.23
C LYS A 17 -5.12 -4.07 20.97
N GLU A 18 -5.86 -3.17 21.62
CA GLU A 18 -5.29 -2.22 22.59
C GLU A 18 -4.83 -2.99 23.81
N ILE A 19 -3.66 -2.67 24.34
CA ILE A 19 -3.05 -3.35 25.48
C ILE A 19 -2.57 -2.36 26.52
N GLN A 20 -2.53 -2.80 27.78
CA GLN A 20 -1.77 -2.13 28.84
C GLN A 20 -0.29 -2.44 28.66
N GLY A 21 0.57 -1.45 28.82
CA GLY A 21 2.02 -1.63 28.73
C GLY A 21 2.76 -0.41 28.24
N SER A 22 4.09 -0.48 28.22
CA SER A 22 4.98 0.62 27.82
C SER A 22 5.27 0.66 26.32
N LYS A 23 5.11 -0.48 25.61
CA LYS A 23 5.52 -0.62 24.19
C LYS A 23 4.45 -1.31 23.36
N ASN A 24 4.39 -0.93 22.08
CA ASN A 24 3.63 -1.68 21.08
C ASN A 24 4.28 -3.04 20.84
N ARG A 25 3.45 -4.06 20.55
CA ARG A 25 3.89 -5.39 20.12
C ARG A 25 3.45 -5.60 18.69
N ILE A 26 4.37 -5.97 17.80
CA ILE A 26 4.08 -6.28 16.40
C ILE A 26 4.66 -7.65 16.13
N SER A 27 3.84 -8.56 15.65
CA SER A 27 4.27 -9.92 15.29
C SER A 27 3.75 -10.30 13.92
N PHE A 28 4.54 -11.12 13.24
CA PHE A 28 4.23 -11.60 11.90
C PHE A 28 4.20 -13.12 11.91
N SER A 29 3.25 -13.69 11.18
CA SER A 29 3.08 -15.13 10.95
C SER A 29 2.69 -15.39 9.50
N GLY A 30 2.58 -16.66 9.10
CA GLY A 30 2.20 -17.06 7.75
C GLY A 30 3.40 -17.29 6.83
N LYS A 31 3.11 -17.76 5.61
CA LYS A 31 4.11 -18.26 4.64
C LYS A 31 5.20 -17.22 4.29
N PHE A 32 4.88 -15.93 4.35
CA PHE A 32 5.77 -14.85 3.93
C PHE A 32 6.20 -13.92 5.07
N SER A 33 6.24 -14.45 6.30
CA SER A 33 6.59 -13.67 7.50
C SER A 33 8.07 -13.65 7.84
N SER A 34 8.90 -14.43 7.18
CA SER A 34 10.34 -14.55 7.47
C SER A 34 11.08 -13.24 7.22
N ASN A 35 12.05 -12.92 8.08
CA ASN A 35 12.99 -11.79 7.90
C ASN A 35 12.33 -10.39 7.78
N ILE A 36 11.16 -10.19 8.38
CA ILE A 36 10.57 -8.86 8.46
C ILE A 36 11.29 -8.06 9.55
N SER A 37 11.88 -6.94 9.17
CA SER A 37 12.58 -6.05 10.10
C SER A 37 11.64 -5.50 11.17
N ASN A 38 12.19 -5.28 12.36
CA ASN A 38 11.50 -4.53 13.44
C ASN A 38 11.17 -3.10 13.02
N THR A 39 11.98 -2.51 12.12
CA THR A 39 11.70 -1.22 11.49
C THR A 39 10.95 -1.46 10.19
N ASN A 40 9.63 -1.42 10.24
CA ASN A 40 8.73 -1.65 9.11
C ASN A 40 7.65 -0.55 9.03
N THR A 41 6.80 -0.61 8.01
CA THR A 41 5.76 0.41 7.79
C THR A 41 4.77 0.53 8.95
N ILE A 42 4.48 -0.56 9.67
CA ILE A 42 3.57 -0.54 10.83
C ILE A 42 4.25 0.14 12.01
N SER A 43 5.51 -0.22 12.32
CA SER A 43 6.25 0.42 13.41
C SER A 43 6.46 1.92 13.14
N LYS A 44 6.73 2.29 11.88
CA LYS A 44 6.85 3.69 11.45
C LYS A 44 5.51 4.45 11.61
N LEU A 45 4.39 3.83 11.23
CA LEU A 45 3.06 4.41 11.44
C LEU A 45 2.80 4.69 12.92
N LEU A 46 2.98 3.67 13.77
CA LEU A 46 2.72 3.82 15.21
C LEU A 46 3.64 4.87 15.86
N LYS A 47 4.89 4.97 15.42
CA LYS A 47 5.80 6.03 15.86
C LYS A 47 5.25 7.41 15.50
N ILE A 48 4.90 7.65 14.23
CA ILE A 48 4.34 8.92 13.77
C ILE A 48 3.07 9.29 14.56
N LEU A 49 2.17 8.33 14.78
CA LEU A 49 0.94 8.56 15.53
C LEU A 49 1.20 8.90 17.00
N ASN A 50 2.21 8.30 17.61
CA ASN A 50 2.63 8.60 18.98
C ASN A 50 3.28 9.98 19.06
N ASP A 51 4.28 10.26 18.22
CA ASP A 51 5.04 11.52 18.19
C ASP A 51 4.12 12.74 17.94
N GLN A 52 3.05 12.56 17.17
CA GLN A 52 2.04 13.59 16.89
C GLN A 52 0.85 13.53 17.88
N ASN A 53 0.95 12.75 18.97
CA ASN A 53 -0.04 12.61 20.02
C ASN A 53 -1.44 12.16 19.56
N TYR A 54 -1.55 11.49 18.42
CA TYR A 54 -2.83 11.01 17.90
C TYR A 54 -3.39 9.81 18.69
N ILE A 55 -2.52 8.98 19.28
CA ILE A 55 -2.91 7.78 20.02
C ILE A 55 -2.79 7.92 21.55
N LYS A 56 -2.47 9.13 22.04
CA LYS A 56 -2.47 9.48 23.47
C LYS A 56 -1.83 8.40 24.36
N ASN A 57 -0.63 7.98 24.02
CA ASN A 57 0.13 6.91 24.70
C ASN A 57 -0.50 5.51 24.69
N LYS A 58 -1.61 5.30 23.98
CA LYS A 58 -2.17 3.95 23.80
C LYS A 58 -1.17 3.02 23.14
N LYS A 59 -1.17 1.77 23.57
CA LYS A 59 -0.31 0.72 23.01
C LYS A 59 -1.15 -0.38 22.41
N PHE A 60 -0.61 -1.00 21.38
CA PHE A 60 -1.32 -2.00 20.59
C PHE A 60 -0.49 -3.28 20.47
N ASN A 61 -1.19 -4.40 20.52
CA ASN A 61 -0.69 -5.68 20.04
C ASN A 61 -1.27 -5.91 18.64
N ILE A 62 -0.39 -5.93 17.66
CA ILE A 62 -0.75 -6.09 16.25
C ILE A 62 -0.16 -7.40 15.75
N LYS A 63 -1.01 -8.32 15.33
CA LYS A 63 -0.61 -9.58 14.70
C LYS A 63 -0.96 -9.54 13.23
N VAL A 64 0.01 -9.83 12.37
CA VAL A 64 -0.16 -9.82 10.91
C VAL A 64 0.16 -11.21 10.36
N LYS A 65 -0.83 -11.86 9.74
CA LYS A 65 -0.61 -13.08 8.97
C LYS A 65 -0.31 -12.71 7.53
N LYS A 66 0.91 -12.99 7.11
CA LYS A 66 1.44 -12.61 5.79
C LYS A 66 1.01 -13.60 4.71
N ASN A 67 0.09 -13.18 3.87
CA ASN A 67 -0.36 -13.89 2.67
C ASN A 67 0.24 -13.27 1.39
N ILE A 68 0.69 -11.99 1.47
CA ILE A 68 1.35 -11.29 0.37
C ILE A 68 2.87 -11.46 0.51
N PRO A 69 3.57 -11.96 -0.53
CA PRO A 69 5.02 -12.12 -0.51
C PRO A 69 5.74 -10.78 -0.31
N GLN A 70 6.88 -10.83 0.39
CA GLN A 70 7.77 -9.69 0.46
C GLN A 70 8.47 -9.49 -0.89
N PHE A 71 8.85 -8.24 -1.18
CA PHE A 71 9.55 -7.86 -2.43
C PHE A 71 8.81 -8.28 -3.71
N SER A 72 7.47 -8.36 -3.65
CA SER A 72 6.61 -8.73 -4.78
C SER A 72 6.12 -7.54 -5.61
N GLY A 73 6.47 -6.31 -5.23
CA GLY A 73 5.92 -5.10 -5.87
C GLY A 73 4.43 -4.83 -5.57
N MET A 74 3.76 -5.67 -4.76
CA MET A 74 2.32 -5.56 -4.49
C MET A 74 1.96 -4.58 -3.37
N GLY A 75 2.93 -3.89 -2.78
CA GLY A 75 2.68 -2.90 -1.74
C GLY A 75 2.13 -3.44 -0.41
N GLY A 76 2.26 -4.76 -0.13
CA GLY A 76 1.62 -5.40 1.02
C GLY A 76 1.90 -4.72 2.36
N GLY A 77 3.14 -4.29 2.62
CA GLY A 77 3.50 -3.55 3.84
C GLY A 77 2.80 -2.18 3.94
N SER A 78 2.70 -1.47 2.83
CA SER A 78 2.01 -0.17 2.75
C SER A 78 0.51 -0.32 2.95
N MET A 79 -0.09 -1.36 2.37
CA MET A 79 -1.52 -1.68 2.54
C MET A 79 -1.83 -2.06 3.99
N ASN A 80 -0.93 -2.78 4.68
CA ASN A 80 -1.10 -3.09 6.10
C ASN A 80 -1.11 -1.82 6.95
N ALA A 81 -0.17 -0.91 6.73
CA ALA A 81 -0.14 0.38 7.44
C ALA A 81 -1.40 1.22 7.15
N ALA A 82 -1.85 1.28 5.90
CA ALA A 82 -3.08 1.99 5.51
C ALA A 82 -4.33 1.39 6.18
N SER A 83 -4.43 0.06 6.22
CA SER A 83 -5.54 -0.65 6.86
C SER A 83 -5.60 -0.38 8.36
N ILE A 84 -4.45 -0.40 9.04
CA ILE A 84 -4.34 -0.05 10.46
C ILE A 84 -4.74 1.41 10.70
N LEU A 85 -4.22 2.34 9.89
CA LEU A 85 -4.55 3.76 9.99
C LEU A 85 -6.05 4.00 9.80
N SER A 86 -6.65 3.38 8.78
CA SER A 86 -8.09 3.44 8.52
C SER A 86 -8.91 2.85 9.67
N TYR A 87 -8.49 1.72 10.22
CA TYR A 87 -9.15 1.09 11.36
C TYR A 87 -9.15 2.01 12.59
N LEU A 88 -7.98 2.55 12.96
CA LEU A 88 -7.85 3.45 14.11
C LEU A 88 -8.71 4.73 13.95
N PHE A 89 -8.81 5.24 12.73
CA PHE A 89 -9.67 6.36 12.41
C PHE A 89 -11.17 6.01 12.49
N LYS A 90 -11.60 4.92 11.86
CA LYS A 90 -13.01 4.44 11.89
C LYS A 90 -13.47 4.12 13.31
N LYS A 91 -12.59 3.59 14.15
CA LYS A 91 -12.85 3.32 15.58
C LYS A 91 -12.75 4.58 16.46
N ARG A 92 -12.49 5.76 15.90
CA ARG A 92 -12.33 7.03 16.62
C ARG A 92 -11.22 7.03 17.68
N ILE A 93 -10.26 6.09 17.56
CA ILE A 93 -9.05 6.09 18.39
C ILE A 93 -8.18 7.29 17.98
N ILE A 94 -8.09 7.54 16.68
CA ILE A 94 -7.50 8.75 16.12
C ILE A 94 -8.63 9.73 15.79
N LYS A 95 -8.59 10.90 16.42
CA LYS A 95 -9.50 12.02 16.14
C LYS A 95 -8.79 13.01 15.23
N THR A 96 -9.10 12.99 13.93
CA THR A 96 -8.46 13.86 12.94
C THR A 96 -9.36 14.04 11.70
N THR A 97 -8.96 14.90 10.78
CA THR A 97 -9.62 15.11 9.49
C THR A 97 -9.10 14.13 8.43
N LYS A 98 -9.86 13.92 7.35
CA LYS A 98 -9.40 13.13 6.19
C LYS A 98 -8.12 13.70 5.58
N ILE A 99 -7.97 15.02 5.55
CA ILE A 99 -6.78 15.70 5.03
C ILE A 99 -5.54 15.32 5.85
N ASN A 100 -5.65 15.35 7.17
CA ASN A 100 -4.54 14.96 8.03
C ASN A 100 -4.24 13.45 7.95
N LEU A 101 -5.26 12.62 7.75
CA LEU A 101 -5.06 11.19 7.51
C LEU A 101 -4.17 10.95 6.27
N ILE A 102 -4.42 11.68 5.18
CA ILE A 102 -3.60 11.66 3.97
C ILE A 102 -2.17 12.11 4.28
N LYS A 103 -1.99 13.19 5.05
CA LYS A 103 -0.66 13.68 5.45
C LYS A 103 0.10 12.64 6.28
N ILE A 104 -0.58 11.94 7.20
CA ILE A 104 0.01 10.86 7.99
C ILE A 104 0.44 9.70 7.06
N ALA A 105 -0.45 9.26 6.17
CA ALA A 105 -0.16 8.19 5.23
C ALA A 105 1.07 8.48 4.37
N ASN A 106 1.19 9.69 3.82
CA ASN A 106 2.35 10.12 3.03
C ASN A 106 3.66 10.14 3.83
N LYS A 107 3.62 10.51 5.11
CA LYS A 107 4.80 10.44 5.99
C LYS A 107 5.25 9.00 6.26
N VAL A 108 4.33 8.05 6.28
CA VAL A 108 4.66 6.63 6.46
C VAL A 108 5.33 6.05 5.22
N GLY A 109 4.75 6.31 4.04
CA GLY A 109 5.30 5.87 2.76
C GLY A 109 4.43 6.28 1.57
N SER A 110 5.02 6.40 0.39
CA SER A 110 4.36 6.85 -0.85
C SER A 110 3.11 6.04 -1.20
N ASP A 111 3.15 4.73 -0.97
CA ASP A 111 2.05 3.85 -1.37
C ASP A 111 0.97 3.71 -0.29
N VAL A 112 1.22 4.22 0.93
CA VAL A 112 0.26 4.07 2.04
C VAL A 112 -1.02 4.85 1.76
N ILE A 113 -0.91 6.02 1.12
CA ILE A 113 -2.07 6.82 0.72
C ILE A 113 -3.01 6.03 -0.20
N LEU A 114 -2.49 5.19 -1.09
CA LEU A 114 -3.28 4.39 -2.04
C LEU A 114 -4.20 3.41 -1.32
N GLY A 115 -3.76 2.89 -0.17
CA GLY A 115 -4.56 2.00 0.67
C GLY A 115 -5.74 2.66 1.38
N LEU A 116 -5.78 3.99 1.45
CA LEU A 116 -6.91 4.73 2.03
C LEU A 116 -8.12 4.84 1.08
N TYR A 117 -7.94 4.54 -0.20
CA TYR A 117 -9.01 4.57 -1.20
C TYR A 117 -9.56 3.16 -1.43
N GLU A 118 -10.88 3.05 -1.55
CA GLU A 118 -11.57 1.78 -1.83
C GLU A 118 -11.75 1.53 -3.34
N SER A 119 -11.89 2.60 -4.12
CA SER A 119 -12.10 2.52 -5.58
C SER A 119 -10.78 2.32 -6.32
N PRO A 120 -10.80 1.72 -7.52
CA PRO A 120 -9.69 1.79 -8.45
C PRO A 120 -9.34 3.26 -8.73
N MET A 121 -8.06 3.52 -9.01
CA MET A 121 -7.58 4.89 -9.19
C MET A 121 -6.47 4.98 -10.23
N ILE A 122 -6.31 6.16 -10.79
CA ILE A 122 -5.15 6.53 -11.60
C ILE A 122 -4.27 7.43 -10.75
N LEU A 123 -3.01 7.07 -10.64
CA LEU A 123 -1.96 7.87 -10.04
C LEU A 123 -1.19 8.57 -11.16
N GLN A 124 -1.10 9.91 -11.12
CA GLN A 124 -0.30 10.72 -12.05
C GLN A 124 0.59 11.65 -11.22
N GLY A 125 1.87 11.31 -11.11
CA GLY A 125 2.77 11.98 -10.19
C GLY A 125 2.28 11.84 -8.74
N GLN A 126 1.82 12.94 -8.15
CA GLN A 126 1.21 12.96 -6.81
C GLN A 126 -0.33 13.04 -6.84
N ASN A 127 -0.92 13.19 -8.01
CA ASN A 127 -2.36 13.33 -8.16
C ASN A 127 -3.03 11.96 -8.21
N ILE A 128 -4.10 11.79 -7.46
CA ILE A 128 -4.91 10.57 -7.42
C ILE A 128 -6.30 10.88 -7.93
N SER A 129 -6.69 10.24 -9.02
CA SER A 129 -8.02 10.34 -9.62
C SER A 129 -8.75 9.01 -9.45
N LYS A 130 -9.94 9.05 -8.81
CA LYS A 130 -10.75 7.85 -8.61
C LYS A 130 -11.44 7.42 -9.90
N ILE A 131 -11.52 6.12 -10.12
CA ILE A 131 -12.33 5.54 -11.18
C ILE A 131 -13.66 5.10 -10.58
N ASN A 132 -14.77 5.69 -11.01
CA ASN A 132 -16.11 5.41 -10.48
C ASN A 132 -16.73 4.12 -11.02
N LYS A 133 -15.96 3.29 -11.71
CA LYS A 133 -16.39 1.98 -12.22
C LYS A 133 -15.74 0.85 -11.44
N LYS A 134 -16.50 -0.19 -11.11
CA LYS A 134 -15.93 -1.43 -10.58
C LYS A 134 -15.17 -2.12 -11.72
N LEU A 135 -13.91 -2.40 -11.47
CA LEU A 135 -13.09 -3.21 -12.36
C LEU A 135 -13.15 -4.66 -11.85
N ASN A 136 -13.91 -5.50 -12.54
CA ASN A 136 -13.99 -6.93 -12.21
C ASN A 136 -13.01 -7.68 -13.11
N PHE A 137 -11.88 -8.11 -12.55
CA PHE A 137 -10.88 -8.92 -13.24
C PHE A 137 -10.68 -10.24 -12.50
N HIS A 138 -10.44 -11.29 -13.25
CA HIS A 138 -9.82 -12.51 -12.76
C HIS A 138 -8.32 -12.38 -13.01
N LEU A 139 -7.51 -12.53 -11.95
CA LEU A 139 -6.06 -12.34 -12.03
C LEU A 139 -5.37 -13.65 -11.63
N LEU A 140 -4.43 -14.09 -12.45
CA LEU A 140 -3.44 -15.10 -12.09
C LEU A 140 -2.15 -14.38 -11.67
N ILE A 141 -1.73 -14.61 -10.43
CA ILE A 141 -0.51 -14.02 -9.89
C ILE A 141 0.58 -15.09 -9.86
N ILE A 142 1.64 -14.87 -10.61
CA ILE A 142 2.80 -15.76 -10.65
C ILE A 142 3.95 -15.06 -9.92
N LYS A 143 4.47 -15.70 -8.87
CA LYS A 143 5.63 -15.22 -8.13
C LYS A 143 6.82 -16.14 -8.40
N PRO A 144 7.90 -15.65 -9.03
CA PRO A 144 9.14 -16.41 -9.13
C PRO A 144 9.80 -16.60 -7.75
N ASN A 145 10.76 -17.53 -7.66
CA ASN A 145 11.45 -17.85 -6.40
C ASN A 145 12.43 -16.77 -5.93
N PHE A 146 12.62 -15.72 -6.71
CA PHE A 146 13.41 -14.55 -6.35
C PHE A 146 12.53 -13.32 -6.14
N GLY A 147 13.04 -12.33 -5.44
CA GLY A 147 12.41 -11.03 -5.24
C GLY A 147 13.16 -9.92 -5.96
N CYS A 148 12.45 -8.88 -6.36
CA CYS A 148 13.04 -7.70 -6.98
C CYS A 148 13.02 -6.51 -6.01
N SER A 149 14.17 -5.88 -5.83
CA SER A 149 14.25 -4.63 -5.08
C SER A 149 13.66 -3.50 -5.92
N THR A 150 12.58 -2.90 -5.47
CA THR A 150 11.96 -1.74 -6.13
C THR A 150 12.99 -0.63 -6.39
N LYS A 151 13.87 -0.36 -5.42
CA LYS A 151 14.93 0.65 -5.55
C LYS A 151 15.88 0.33 -6.71
N MET A 152 16.30 -0.93 -6.87
CA MET A 152 17.19 -1.34 -7.96
C MET A 152 16.50 -1.25 -9.32
N ILE A 153 15.25 -1.66 -9.40
CA ILE A 153 14.47 -1.59 -10.65
C ILE A 153 14.32 -0.15 -11.11
N TYR A 154 13.93 0.76 -10.22
CA TYR A 154 13.85 2.19 -10.56
C TYR A 154 15.20 2.80 -10.93
N ALA A 155 16.29 2.36 -10.31
CA ALA A 155 17.65 2.82 -10.66
C ALA A 155 18.12 2.37 -12.04
N LYS A 156 17.67 1.19 -12.50
CA LYS A 156 17.98 0.65 -13.84
C LYS A 156 17.05 1.20 -14.92
N HIS A 157 15.93 1.79 -14.56
CA HIS A 157 14.95 2.29 -15.51
C HIS A 157 15.46 3.53 -16.26
N ARG A 158 15.37 3.55 -17.59
CA ARG A 158 15.93 4.60 -18.44
C ARG A 158 14.96 5.66 -18.93
N GLY A 159 13.66 5.50 -18.69
CA GLY A 159 12.65 6.48 -19.08
C GLY A 159 11.24 5.91 -19.08
N PHE A 160 10.26 6.75 -18.79
CA PHE A 160 8.85 6.37 -18.78
C PHE A 160 8.20 6.65 -20.11
N SER A 161 7.25 5.79 -20.50
CA SER A 161 6.39 6.02 -21.66
C SER A 161 5.54 7.30 -21.50
N LYS A 162 5.00 7.79 -22.59
CA LYS A 162 4.10 8.96 -22.57
C LYS A 162 2.84 8.60 -21.76
N SER A 163 2.30 9.58 -21.04
CA SER A 163 1.04 9.46 -20.31
C SER A 163 -0.10 9.08 -21.25
N LEU A 164 -0.82 8.00 -20.95
CA LEU A 164 -1.93 7.49 -21.74
C LEU A 164 -3.30 7.94 -21.22
N PHE A 165 -3.38 8.27 -19.94
CA PHE A 165 -4.65 8.64 -19.29
C PHE A 165 -4.94 10.15 -19.32
N ASN A 166 -4.24 10.89 -20.16
CA ASN A 166 -4.52 12.31 -20.36
C ASN A 166 -5.91 12.51 -20.98
N LYS A 167 -6.83 13.03 -20.19
CA LYS A 167 -8.04 13.73 -20.62
C LYS A 167 -9.37 12.99 -20.72
N SER A 168 -9.56 11.73 -20.41
CA SER A 168 -10.93 11.23 -20.37
C SER A 168 -11.22 10.33 -19.17
N ASN A 169 -12.20 10.73 -18.37
CA ASN A 169 -12.85 9.89 -17.35
C ASN A 169 -13.64 8.70 -17.97
N LYS A 170 -13.53 8.48 -19.27
CA LYS A 170 -14.20 7.40 -20.01
C LYS A 170 -13.19 6.33 -20.42
N ILE A 171 -12.49 5.76 -19.45
CA ILE A 171 -11.64 4.60 -19.73
C ILE A 171 -12.55 3.37 -19.83
N ASN A 172 -12.62 2.79 -21.02
CA ASN A 172 -13.27 1.53 -21.26
C ASN A 172 -12.35 0.39 -20.75
N ARG A 173 -12.94 -0.71 -20.22
CA ARG A 173 -12.21 -1.89 -19.74
C ARG A 173 -11.31 -2.50 -20.82
N GLN A 174 -11.80 -2.54 -22.08
CA GLN A 174 -11.03 -3.07 -23.22
C GLN A 174 -9.83 -2.19 -23.56
N ASP A 175 -9.96 -0.88 -23.42
CA ASP A 175 -8.89 0.06 -23.68
C ASP A 175 -7.81 -0.02 -22.61
N LEU A 176 -8.19 -0.24 -21.33
CA LEU A 176 -7.23 -0.46 -20.25
C LEU A 176 -6.29 -1.64 -20.50
N LEU A 177 -6.86 -2.76 -21.00
CA LEU A 177 -6.07 -3.96 -21.28
C LEU A 177 -5.17 -3.80 -22.51
N LYS A 178 -5.61 -3.01 -23.51
CA LYS A 178 -4.85 -2.78 -24.75
C LYS A 178 -3.70 -1.79 -24.57
N VAL A 179 -3.86 -0.80 -23.71
CA VAL A 179 -2.90 0.30 -23.54
C VAL A 179 -2.02 0.17 -22.29
N SER A 180 -2.34 -0.76 -21.38
CA SER A 180 -1.49 -0.94 -20.19
C SER A 180 -0.15 -1.55 -20.58
N ASN A 181 0.89 -0.82 -20.27
CA ASN A 181 2.29 -1.22 -20.40
C ASN A 181 2.97 -1.10 -19.04
N ASN A 182 3.94 -1.94 -18.77
CA ASN A 182 4.75 -1.84 -17.57
C ASN A 182 6.17 -1.40 -17.94
N ASP A 183 6.43 -0.12 -17.82
CA ASP A 183 7.74 0.46 -18.16
C ASP A 183 8.89 -0.13 -17.34
N LEU A 184 8.61 -0.70 -16.17
CA LEU A 184 9.61 -1.32 -15.30
C LEU A 184 9.92 -2.78 -15.67
N GLU A 185 9.16 -3.38 -16.59
CA GLU A 185 9.29 -4.80 -16.95
C GLU A 185 10.72 -5.13 -17.42
N ARG A 186 11.24 -4.37 -18.37
CA ARG A 186 12.60 -4.57 -18.88
C ARG A 186 13.67 -4.48 -17.79
N ALA A 187 13.51 -3.54 -16.85
CA ALA A 187 14.45 -3.38 -15.74
C ALA A 187 14.33 -4.50 -14.70
N ALA A 188 13.21 -5.20 -14.65
CA ALA A 188 12.99 -6.32 -13.74
C ALA A 188 13.54 -7.65 -14.26
N PHE A 189 13.60 -7.82 -15.59
CA PHE A 189 14.07 -9.07 -16.23
C PHE A 189 15.53 -9.02 -16.69
N ASN A 190 16.19 -7.86 -16.66
CA ASN A 190 17.61 -7.65 -16.90
C ASN A 190 18.40 -7.42 -15.60
#